data_3bc9a4ed9ad052cb1eedcd9423239b46
#
_entry.id   3bc9a4ed9ad052cb1eedcd9423239b46
#
_cell.length_a   1.000
_cell.length_b   1.000
_cell.length_c   1.000
_cell.angle_alpha   90.00
_cell.angle_beta   90.00
_cell.angle_gamma   90.00
#
_symmetry.space_group_name_H-M   'P 1'
#
loop_
_entity.id
_entity.type
_entity.pdbx_description
1 polymer ?
#
loop_
_entity_poly.entity_id
_entity_poly.type
_entity_poly.pdbx_seq_one_letter_code
_entity_poly.pdbx_strand_id
1 'polypeptide(L)'
;AGDTMQSMIGCGLTEVNQAADVAGTCAMFCVSTDGIKPELSTPESGLIFNSGTMENTYFYWGYIRTGGLSLRWYRDNICDKEGDGEYYDILSEKAKEVPAGSNGVLFLPYLTGGYGDFANASGAFLNMTMDTNQEVLWRAVLEAIGYDYISVTDVYRAGGVSLDKITVTEGGSRSDLWNQIKADMLNSTVTTLKKAGGAVMTNVVVAAYAVGDIDNLKDSFNSWLEVKKVYTPNPENTEYYRSIYNMQNKLVREDMKPTFDMLEKIREYK
;
A
#
# COMPACT_ATOMS: atom_id res chain seq x y z
N ALA A 1 22.71 -4.01 7.32
CA ALA A 1 21.29 -3.70 7.16
C ALA A 1 20.56 -4.87 6.52
N GLY A 2 19.28 -5.06 6.85
CA GLY A 2 18.43 -6.06 6.20
C GLY A 2 17.99 -5.59 4.79
N ASP A 3 17.37 -6.50 4.03
CA ASP A 3 16.90 -6.24 2.66
C ASP A 3 15.87 -5.09 2.57
N THR A 4 14.96 -5.00 3.53
CA THR A 4 13.99 -3.90 3.62
C THR A 4 14.67 -2.54 3.73
N MET A 5 15.68 -2.41 4.60
CA MET A 5 16.44 -1.17 4.81
C MET A 5 17.18 -0.75 3.55
N GLN A 6 17.78 -1.73 2.87
CA GLN A 6 18.44 -1.51 1.59
C GLN A 6 17.44 -1.09 0.51
N SER A 7 16.27 -1.72 0.47
CA SER A 7 15.22 -1.38 -0.48
C SER A 7 14.71 0.05 -0.28
N MET A 8 14.59 0.54 0.96
CA MET A 8 14.13 1.90 1.24
C MET A 8 15.03 2.95 0.58
N ILE A 9 16.34 2.81 0.72
CA ILE A 9 17.29 3.71 0.07
C ILE A 9 17.24 3.58 -1.45
N GLY A 10 17.18 2.35 -1.95
CA GLY A 10 17.03 2.07 -3.38
C GLY A 10 15.73 2.62 -3.99
N CYS A 11 14.73 2.92 -3.16
CA CYS A 11 13.48 3.60 -3.54
C CYS A 11 13.54 5.12 -3.36
N GLY A 12 14.67 5.66 -2.92
CA GLY A 12 14.89 7.11 -2.80
C GLY A 12 14.59 7.69 -1.43
N LEU A 13 14.48 6.88 -0.36
CA LEU A 13 14.34 7.39 1.00
C LEU A 13 15.72 7.82 1.54
N THR A 14 16.24 8.91 1.02
CA THR A 14 17.53 9.48 1.39
C THR A 14 17.43 10.77 2.22
N GLU A 15 16.20 11.30 2.36
CA GLU A 15 15.88 12.51 3.11
C GLU A 15 14.75 12.24 4.10
N VAL A 16 14.65 13.08 5.14
CA VAL A 16 13.54 13.06 6.11
C VAL A 16 12.21 13.39 5.43
N ASN A 17 11.12 12.77 5.88
CA ASN A 17 9.77 12.92 5.36
C ASN A 17 9.56 12.43 3.92
N GLN A 18 10.43 11.57 3.42
CA GLN A 18 10.17 10.84 2.19
C GLN A 18 9.42 9.54 2.51
N ALA A 19 8.46 9.19 1.65
CA ALA A 19 7.65 7.99 1.80
C ALA A 19 7.81 7.06 0.60
N ALA A 20 7.81 5.76 0.87
CA ALA A 20 7.77 4.71 -0.15
C ALA A 20 6.72 3.65 0.18
N ASP A 21 6.04 3.20 -0.87
CA ASP A 21 5.17 2.05 -0.87
C ASP A 21 5.85 0.91 -1.64
N VAL A 22 6.31 -0.09 -0.92
CA VAL A 22 6.86 -1.33 -1.50
C VAL A 22 5.69 -2.30 -1.72
N ALA A 23 5.00 -2.11 -2.85
CA ALA A 23 3.73 -2.76 -3.17
C ALA A 23 3.92 -4.16 -3.76
N GLY A 24 4.35 -5.11 -2.92
CA GLY A 24 4.50 -6.52 -3.26
C GLY A 24 3.27 -7.38 -2.91
N THR A 25 3.48 -8.69 -2.68
CA THR A 25 2.43 -9.63 -2.21
C THR A 25 1.77 -9.12 -0.92
N CYS A 26 2.60 -8.71 0.03
CA CYS A 26 2.25 -7.81 1.12
C CYS A 26 2.88 -6.47 0.81
N ALA A 27 2.27 -5.38 1.21
CA ALA A 27 2.88 -4.08 1.00
C ALA A 27 3.45 -3.54 2.31
N MET A 28 4.53 -2.78 2.20
CA MET A 28 5.14 -2.05 3.31
C MET A 28 5.12 -0.57 2.98
N PHE A 29 4.47 0.21 3.82
CA PHE A 29 4.48 1.66 3.72
C PHE A 29 5.52 2.23 4.67
N CYS A 30 6.54 2.86 4.13
CA CYS A 30 7.72 3.30 4.84
C CYS A 30 7.87 4.81 4.78
N VAL A 31 8.29 5.41 5.89
CA VAL A 31 8.58 6.85 5.96
C VAL A 31 9.90 7.09 6.68
N SER A 32 10.78 7.87 6.04
CA SER A 32 12.05 8.29 6.64
C SER A 32 11.84 9.42 7.66
N THR A 33 12.55 9.34 8.78
CA THR A 33 12.49 10.31 9.88
C THR A 33 13.89 10.71 10.34
N ASP A 34 13.96 11.77 11.13
CA ASP A 34 15.20 12.27 11.74
C ASP A 34 15.55 11.57 13.08
N GLY A 35 14.82 10.53 13.45
CA GLY A 35 14.99 9.76 14.67
C GLY A 35 13.69 9.15 15.16
N ILE A 36 13.67 8.76 16.42
CA ILE A 36 12.47 8.21 17.06
C ILE A 36 11.43 9.32 17.25
N LYS A 37 10.20 9.02 16.84
CA LYS A 37 9.00 9.84 17.07
C LYS A 37 8.15 9.15 18.13
N PRO A 38 7.99 9.71 19.35
CA PRO A 38 7.24 9.07 20.42
C PRO A 38 5.81 8.71 20.01
N GLU A 39 5.15 9.58 19.24
CA GLU A 39 3.77 9.42 18.77
C GLU A 39 3.61 8.23 17.81
N LEU A 40 4.69 7.89 17.06
CA LEU A 40 4.71 6.76 16.15
C LEU A 40 5.22 5.46 16.78
N SER A 41 5.79 5.55 18.00
CA SER A 41 6.45 4.43 18.69
C SER A 41 5.54 3.75 19.71
N THR A 42 4.23 4.02 19.68
CA THR A 42 3.25 3.37 20.57
C THR A 42 2.84 2.01 20.02
N PRO A 43 2.45 1.04 20.86
CA PRO A 43 1.93 -0.25 20.41
C PRO A 43 0.72 -0.13 19.48
N GLU A 44 -0.13 0.87 19.72
CA GLU A 44 -1.35 1.14 18.96
C GLU A 44 -1.07 1.66 17.55
N SER A 45 0.09 2.27 17.33
CA SER A 45 0.50 2.75 15.99
C SER A 45 0.64 1.61 15.00
N GLY A 46 1.01 0.42 15.46
CA GLY A 46 1.32 -0.74 14.60
C GLY A 46 2.54 -0.53 13.70
N LEU A 47 3.31 0.55 13.94
CA LEU A 47 4.50 0.88 13.16
C LEU A 47 5.75 0.29 13.79
N ILE A 48 6.72 -0.05 12.95
CA ILE A 48 8.02 -0.58 13.35
C ILE A 48 9.09 0.44 13.01
N PHE A 49 9.93 0.79 14.00
CA PHE A 49 11.07 1.69 13.86
C PHE A 49 12.34 0.94 13.53
N ASN A 50 13.10 1.46 12.58
CA ASN A 50 14.43 0.94 12.22
C ASN A 50 15.43 2.06 11.92
N SER A 51 16.72 1.77 12.16
CA SER A 51 17.81 2.55 11.58
C SER A 51 17.99 2.19 10.11
N GLY A 52 18.35 3.18 9.30
CA GLY A 52 18.68 2.99 7.89
C GLY A 52 20.10 2.48 7.66
N THR A 53 20.47 2.36 6.38
CA THR A 53 21.81 1.90 5.96
C THR A 53 22.85 3.01 6.05
N MET A 54 22.46 4.25 5.78
CA MET A 54 23.34 5.41 5.93
C MET A 54 23.32 5.91 7.36
N GLU A 55 24.43 6.52 7.78
CA GLU A 55 24.55 7.13 9.10
C GLU A 55 23.44 8.19 9.31
N ASN A 56 22.87 8.22 10.50
CA ASN A 56 21.80 9.15 10.91
C ASN A 56 20.53 9.09 10.04
N THR A 57 20.28 7.95 9.37
CA THR A 57 19.03 7.69 8.67
C THR A 57 18.17 6.73 9.46
N TYR A 58 16.87 7.05 9.56
CA TYR A 58 15.89 6.27 10.29
C TYR A 58 14.59 6.21 9.51
N PHE A 59 13.79 5.19 9.74
CA PHE A 59 12.47 5.08 9.15
C PHE A 59 11.51 4.27 10.00
N TYR A 60 10.23 4.58 9.85
CA TYR A 60 9.14 3.74 10.30
C TYR A 60 8.53 3.01 9.10
N TRP A 61 7.99 1.84 9.34
CA TRP A 61 7.19 1.14 8.35
C TRP A 61 5.96 0.49 8.99
N GLY A 62 4.86 0.54 8.25
CA GLY A 62 3.60 -0.12 8.55
C GLY A 62 3.29 -1.18 7.50
N TYR A 63 2.58 -2.21 7.93
CA TYR A 63 2.28 -3.38 7.12
C TYR A 63 0.88 -3.33 6.52
N ILE A 64 0.76 -3.51 5.21
CA ILE A 64 -0.50 -3.69 4.51
C ILE A 64 -0.63 -5.18 4.18
N ARG A 65 -1.44 -5.89 4.93
CA ARG A 65 -1.42 -7.37 4.98
C ARG A 65 -1.78 -8.06 3.67
N THR A 66 -2.78 -7.56 2.96
CA THR A 66 -3.38 -8.26 1.82
C THR A 66 -3.19 -7.54 0.49
N GLY A 67 -2.20 -6.66 0.36
CA GLY A 67 -1.93 -5.87 -0.84
C GLY A 67 -2.02 -6.69 -2.14
N GLY A 68 -0.89 -7.09 -2.70
CA GLY A 68 -0.84 -7.90 -3.92
C GLY A 68 -1.46 -9.29 -3.79
N LEU A 69 -1.60 -9.81 -2.56
CA LEU A 69 -2.27 -11.09 -2.30
C LEU A 69 -3.75 -11.05 -2.70
N SER A 70 -4.48 -9.96 -2.39
CA SER A 70 -5.89 -9.81 -2.78
C SER A 70 -6.04 -9.73 -4.30
N LEU A 71 -5.12 -9.04 -4.98
CA LEU A 71 -5.10 -8.94 -6.44
C LEU A 71 -4.88 -10.32 -7.08
N ARG A 72 -3.91 -11.06 -6.57
CA ARG A 72 -3.60 -12.41 -7.03
C ARG A 72 -4.78 -13.36 -6.79
N TRP A 73 -5.35 -13.34 -5.59
CA TRP A 73 -6.51 -14.15 -5.27
C TRP A 73 -7.68 -13.89 -6.21
N TYR A 74 -7.98 -12.63 -6.51
CA TYR A 74 -9.06 -12.25 -7.43
C TYR A 74 -8.80 -12.78 -8.84
N ARG A 75 -7.59 -12.56 -9.38
CA ARG A 75 -7.20 -13.07 -10.70
C ARG A 75 -7.30 -14.60 -10.77
N ASP A 76 -6.74 -15.29 -9.79
CA ASP A 76 -6.57 -16.75 -9.83
C ASP A 76 -7.90 -17.47 -9.56
N ASN A 77 -8.66 -17.03 -8.54
CA ASN A 77 -9.81 -17.77 -8.05
C ASN A 77 -11.16 -17.22 -8.53
N ILE A 78 -11.26 -15.94 -8.86
CA ILE A 78 -12.53 -15.34 -9.34
C ILE A 78 -12.53 -15.26 -10.87
N CYS A 79 -11.39 -14.94 -11.47
CA CYS A 79 -11.27 -14.82 -12.92
C CYS A 79 -10.77 -16.11 -13.61
N ASP A 80 -10.34 -17.12 -12.86
CA ASP A 80 -9.76 -18.38 -13.39
C ASP A 80 -8.57 -18.12 -14.36
N LYS A 81 -7.65 -17.23 -13.95
CA LYS A 81 -6.48 -16.78 -14.71
C LYS A 81 -5.18 -16.98 -13.93
N GLU A 82 -5.03 -18.13 -13.30
CA GLU A 82 -3.85 -18.45 -12.50
C GLU A 82 -2.55 -18.28 -13.31
N GLY A 83 -1.60 -17.56 -12.73
CA GLY A 83 -0.28 -17.30 -13.33
C GLY A 83 -0.26 -16.26 -14.45
N ASP A 84 -1.39 -15.80 -14.96
CA ASP A 84 -1.47 -14.80 -16.03
C ASP A 84 -1.21 -13.38 -15.49
N GLY A 85 0.04 -12.95 -15.53
CA GLY A 85 0.44 -11.62 -15.08
C GLY A 85 -0.09 -10.47 -15.95
N GLU A 86 -0.35 -10.72 -17.23
CA GLU A 86 -0.86 -9.71 -18.18
C GLU A 86 -2.34 -9.44 -17.94
N TYR A 87 -3.06 -10.38 -17.34
CA TYR A 87 -4.49 -10.22 -17.05
C TYR A 87 -4.80 -9.08 -16.08
N TYR A 88 -3.85 -8.68 -15.23
CA TYR A 88 -3.98 -7.49 -14.38
C TYR A 88 -4.15 -6.21 -15.20
N ASP A 89 -3.45 -6.10 -16.31
CA ASP A 89 -3.56 -4.93 -17.20
C ASP A 89 -4.93 -4.91 -17.88
N ILE A 90 -5.43 -6.07 -18.33
CA ILE A 90 -6.77 -6.21 -18.92
C ILE A 90 -7.85 -5.80 -17.93
N LEU A 91 -7.79 -6.31 -16.69
CA LEU A 91 -8.73 -5.95 -15.63
C LEU A 91 -8.68 -4.45 -15.31
N SER A 92 -7.47 -3.89 -15.21
CA SER A 92 -7.27 -2.49 -14.86
C SER A 92 -7.75 -1.55 -15.97
N GLU A 93 -7.53 -1.88 -17.23
CA GLU A 93 -8.03 -1.07 -18.36
C GLU A 93 -9.56 -0.99 -18.36
N LYS A 94 -10.23 -2.12 -18.20
CA LYS A 94 -11.70 -2.16 -18.13
C LYS A 94 -12.25 -1.41 -16.90
N ALA A 95 -11.58 -1.53 -15.77
CA ALA A 95 -12.01 -0.89 -14.52
C ALA A 95 -11.78 0.64 -14.49
N LYS A 96 -11.07 1.23 -15.45
CA LYS A 96 -10.91 2.69 -15.57
C LYS A 96 -12.24 3.42 -15.75
N GLU A 97 -13.18 2.80 -16.44
CA GLU A 97 -14.51 3.36 -16.71
C GLU A 97 -15.44 3.28 -15.49
N VAL A 98 -15.10 2.48 -14.49
CA VAL A 98 -15.87 2.40 -13.25
C VAL A 98 -15.54 3.64 -12.39
N PRO A 99 -16.53 4.36 -11.87
CA PRO A 99 -16.29 5.54 -11.05
C PRO A 99 -15.63 5.20 -9.71
N ALA A 100 -15.03 6.20 -9.06
CA ALA A 100 -14.53 6.10 -7.71
C ALA A 100 -15.62 5.59 -6.75
N GLY A 101 -15.26 4.69 -5.84
CA GLY A 101 -16.19 4.01 -4.93
C GLY A 101 -16.91 2.81 -5.54
N SER A 102 -16.48 2.32 -6.73
CA SER A 102 -16.91 1.04 -7.30
C SER A 102 -18.44 0.87 -7.34
N ASN A 103 -19.17 1.92 -7.70
CA ASN A 103 -20.66 1.95 -7.68
C ASN A 103 -21.26 1.57 -6.31
N GLY A 104 -20.53 1.83 -5.22
CA GLY A 104 -20.94 1.49 -3.86
C GLY A 104 -20.60 0.07 -3.42
N VAL A 105 -19.97 -0.74 -4.26
CA VAL A 105 -19.51 -2.09 -3.89
C VAL A 105 -18.27 -1.96 -3.03
N LEU A 106 -18.27 -2.63 -1.88
CA LEU A 106 -17.12 -2.72 -0.98
C LEU A 106 -16.55 -4.14 -1.01
N PHE A 107 -15.24 -4.25 -1.13
CA PHE A 107 -14.53 -5.50 -0.85
C PHE A 107 -13.91 -5.43 0.55
N LEU A 108 -14.05 -6.47 1.33
CA LEU A 108 -13.38 -6.65 2.61
C LEU A 108 -12.16 -7.56 2.41
N PRO A 109 -10.92 -7.06 2.51
CA PRO A 109 -9.73 -7.79 2.09
C PRO A 109 -9.20 -8.78 3.15
N TYR A 110 -10.05 -9.23 4.06
CA TYR A 110 -9.66 -10.09 5.19
C TYR A 110 -9.59 -11.58 4.81
N LEU A 111 -8.98 -11.88 3.65
CA LEU A 111 -8.83 -13.24 3.12
C LEU A 111 -8.00 -14.16 4.04
N THR A 112 -7.12 -13.57 4.84
CA THR A 112 -6.28 -14.28 5.83
C THR A 112 -6.69 -14.02 7.27
N GLY A 113 -7.90 -13.51 7.48
CA GLY A 113 -8.40 -13.03 8.76
C GLY A 113 -8.11 -11.54 9.01
N GLY A 114 -8.76 -10.99 10.01
CA GLY A 114 -8.49 -9.65 10.51
C GLY A 114 -7.33 -9.60 11.51
N TYR A 115 -7.34 -8.60 12.39
CA TYR A 115 -6.33 -8.42 13.44
C TYR A 115 -6.93 -7.71 14.65
N GLY A 116 -6.25 -7.82 15.79
CA GLY A 116 -6.69 -7.19 17.03
C GLY A 116 -8.08 -7.64 17.45
N ASP A 117 -8.97 -6.68 17.69
CA ASP A 117 -10.32 -6.88 18.20
C ASP A 117 -11.34 -7.38 17.16
N PHE A 118 -10.94 -7.49 15.89
CA PHE A 118 -11.73 -8.08 14.81
C PHE A 118 -10.97 -9.19 14.05
N ALA A 119 -10.19 -9.99 14.78
CA ALA A 119 -9.39 -11.08 14.24
C ALA A 119 -10.21 -12.08 13.39
N ASN A 120 -11.49 -12.28 13.72
CA ASN A 120 -12.42 -13.18 13.03
C ASN A 120 -12.96 -12.63 11.70
N ALA A 121 -12.58 -11.40 11.31
CA ALA A 121 -13.01 -10.83 10.04
C ALA A 121 -12.63 -11.72 8.86
N SER A 122 -13.51 -11.76 7.87
CA SER A 122 -13.34 -12.55 6.65
C SER A 122 -13.58 -11.75 5.40
N GLY A 123 -12.98 -12.20 4.28
CA GLY A 123 -13.17 -11.57 2.97
C GLY A 123 -14.63 -11.64 2.53
N ALA A 124 -15.13 -10.53 1.98
CA ALA A 124 -16.49 -10.43 1.45
C ALA A 124 -16.60 -9.31 0.41
N PHE A 125 -17.52 -9.48 -0.54
CA PHE A 125 -18.07 -8.37 -1.32
C PHE A 125 -19.41 -7.96 -0.73
N LEU A 126 -19.60 -6.68 -0.47
CA LEU A 126 -20.81 -6.11 0.10
C LEU A 126 -21.49 -5.17 -0.90
N ASN A 127 -22.81 -5.02 -0.76
CA ASN A 127 -23.62 -4.10 -1.56
C ASN A 127 -23.61 -4.39 -3.08
N MET A 128 -23.51 -5.67 -3.48
CA MET A 128 -23.64 -6.08 -4.87
C MET A 128 -25.08 -5.94 -5.37
N THR A 129 -25.23 -5.57 -6.63
CA THR A 129 -26.51 -5.48 -7.34
C THR A 129 -26.47 -6.31 -8.63
N MET A 130 -27.59 -6.36 -9.37
CA MET A 130 -27.64 -7.05 -10.67
C MET A 130 -26.71 -6.44 -11.73
N ASP A 131 -26.31 -5.17 -11.55
CA ASP A 131 -25.41 -4.45 -12.45
C ASP A 131 -23.93 -4.60 -12.05
N THR A 132 -23.63 -5.31 -10.96
CA THR A 132 -22.27 -5.55 -10.52
C THR A 132 -21.58 -6.54 -11.44
N ASN A 133 -20.60 -6.04 -12.18
CA ASN A 133 -19.79 -6.83 -13.12
C ASN A 133 -18.35 -7.01 -12.64
N GLN A 134 -17.54 -7.71 -13.44
CA GLN A 134 -16.15 -8.03 -13.09
C GLN A 134 -15.28 -6.78 -12.90
N GLU A 135 -15.51 -5.74 -13.69
CA GLU A 135 -14.76 -4.48 -13.64
C GLU A 135 -15.03 -3.71 -12.33
N VAL A 136 -16.28 -3.70 -11.88
CA VAL A 136 -16.69 -3.12 -10.59
C VAL A 136 -16.04 -3.86 -9.44
N LEU A 137 -16.08 -5.20 -9.46
CA LEU A 137 -15.45 -6.03 -8.42
C LEU A 137 -13.93 -5.84 -8.39
N TRP A 138 -13.28 -5.77 -9.56
CA TRP A 138 -11.83 -5.52 -9.62
C TRP A 138 -11.47 -4.16 -9.01
N ARG A 139 -12.21 -3.11 -9.38
CA ARG A 139 -11.98 -1.79 -8.79
C ARG A 139 -12.20 -1.79 -7.29
N ALA A 140 -13.25 -2.46 -6.80
CA ALA A 140 -13.49 -2.61 -5.37
C ALA A 140 -12.33 -3.30 -4.63
N VAL A 141 -11.67 -4.28 -5.26
CA VAL A 141 -10.46 -4.92 -4.70
C VAL A 141 -9.30 -3.93 -4.61
N LEU A 142 -9.05 -3.12 -5.64
CA LEU A 142 -8.01 -2.09 -5.62
C LEU A 142 -8.26 -1.03 -4.53
N GLU A 143 -9.51 -0.58 -4.43
CA GLU A 143 -9.94 0.43 -3.45
C GLU A 143 -9.89 -0.08 -2.01
N ALA A 144 -10.24 -1.35 -1.78
CA ALA A 144 -10.20 -1.96 -0.45
C ALA A 144 -8.79 -1.92 0.16
N ILE A 145 -7.77 -2.19 -0.64
CA ILE A 145 -6.37 -2.09 -0.20
C ILE A 145 -6.02 -0.61 0.08
N GLY A 146 -6.58 0.31 -0.69
CA GLY A 146 -6.42 1.76 -0.48
C GLY A 146 -6.93 2.23 0.89
N TYR A 147 -8.01 1.64 1.41
CA TYR A 147 -8.51 1.96 2.75
C TYR A 147 -7.55 1.51 3.86
N ASP A 148 -6.85 0.39 3.69
CA ASP A 148 -5.79 -0.01 4.62
C ASP A 148 -4.61 0.98 4.60
N TYR A 149 -4.25 1.50 3.41
CA TYR A 149 -3.24 2.57 3.31
C TYR A 149 -3.69 3.85 4.01
N ILE A 150 -4.96 4.26 3.91
CA ILE A 150 -5.49 5.42 4.64
C ILE A 150 -5.26 5.22 6.15
N SER A 151 -5.59 4.05 6.69
CA SER A 151 -5.41 3.75 8.11
C SER A 151 -3.95 3.93 8.55
N VAL A 152 -3.00 3.41 7.80
CA VAL A 152 -1.55 3.52 8.12
C VAL A 152 -1.07 4.97 7.97
N THR A 153 -1.46 5.67 6.90
CA THR A 153 -1.03 7.05 6.65
C THR A 153 -1.64 8.04 7.64
N ASP A 154 -2.83 7.77 8.17
CA ASP A 154 -3.43 8.59 9.23
C ASP A 154 -2.59 8.53 10.52
N VAL A 155 -2.01 7.37 10.86
CA VAL A 155 -1.08 7.24 11.99
C VAL A 155 0.15 8.14 11.78
N TYR A 156 0.75 8.12 10.60
CA TYR A 156 1.89 8.99 10.29
C TYR A 156 1.54 10.47 10.41
N ARG A 157 0.40 10.88 9.84
CA ARG A 157 -0.06 12.28 9.90
C ARG A 157 -0.37 12.74 11.31
N ALA A 158 -0.99 11.89 12.12
CA ALA A 158 -1.23 12.14 13.54
C ALA A 158 0.08 12.33 14.32
N GLY A 159 1.15 11.63 13.93
CA GLY A 159 2.51 11.82 14.45
C GLY A 159 3.29 12.99 13.82
N GLY A 160 2.62 13.88 13.09
CA GLY A 160 3.22 15.10 12.52
C GLY A 160 4.09 14.88 11.27
N VAL A 161 3.95 13.73 10.60
CA VAL A 161 4.70 13.44 9.36
C VAL A 161 3.92 13.94 8.15
N SER A 162 4.59 14.74 7.29
CA SER A 162 4.05 15.11 5.97
C SER A 162 4.21 13.93 5.00
N LEU A 163 3.17 13.67 4.22
CA LEU A 163 3.13 12.63 3.18
C LEU A 163 2.77 13.23 1.82
N ASP A 164 3.45 14.29 1.43
CA ASP A 164 3.13 15.03 0.19
C ASP A 164 3.49 14.23 -1.06
N LYS A 165 4.52 13.38 -0.96
CA LYS A 165 5.01 12.56 -2.07
C LYS A 165 5.33 11.14 -1.62
N ILE A 166 4.84 10.16 -2.40
CA ILE A 166 5.04 8.73 -2.14
C ILE A 166 5.64 8.10 -3.38
N THR A 167 6.75 7.37 -3.23
CA THR A 167 7.34 6.56 -4.30
C THR A 167 6.79 5.14 -4.21
N VAL A 168 6.15 4.65 -5.28
CA VAL A 168 5.63 3.28 -5.37
C VAL A 168 6.57 2.40 -6.17
N THR A 169 6.88 1.23 -5.64
CA THR A 169 7.79 0.25 -6.26
C THR A 169 7.15 -1.14 -6.33
N GLU A 170 7.90 -2.12 -6.84
CA GLU A 170 7.47 -3.49 -7.03
C GLU A 170 6.27 -3.65 -7.99
N GLY A 171 5.53 -4.74 -7.89
CA GLY A 171 4.43 -5.09 -8.79
C GLY A 171 3.33 -4.03 -8.84
N GLY A 172 3.01 -3.42 -7.70
CA GLY A 172 1.98 -2.39 -7.60
C GLY A 172 2.28 -1.11 -8.38
N SER A 173 3.55 -0.82 -8.67
CA SER A 173 3.94 0.34 -9.49
C SER A 173 3.51 0.26 -10.96
N ARG A 174 3.11 -0.92 -11.44
CA ARG A 174 2.78 -1.16 -12.85
C ARG A 174 1.39 -0.68 -13.24
N SER A 175 0.42 -0.71 -12.32
CA SER A 175 -0.96 -0.34 -12.61
C SER A 175 -1.18 1.16 -12.49
N ASP A 176 -1.43 1.83 -13.62
CA ASP A 176 -1.76 3.26 -13.66
C ASP A 176 -3.04 3.57 -12.87
N LEU A 177 -4.06 2.73 -13.00
CA LEU A 177 -5.31 2.89 -12.26
C LEU A 177 -5.09 2.81 -10.74
N TRP A 178 -4.34 1.80 -10.27
CA TRP A 178 -4.12 1.64 -8.84
C TRP A 178 -3.26 2.76 -8.24
N ASN A 179 -2.26 3.24 -8.99
CA ASN A 179 -1.46 4.37 -8.55
C ASN A 179 -2.25 5.68 -8.50
N GLN A 180 -3.21 5.90 -9.42
CA GLN A 180 -4.13 7.03 -9.34
C GLN A 180 -5.09 6.90 -8.14
N ILE A 181 -5.67 5.71 -7.91
CA ILE A 181 -6.49 5.43 -6.72
C ILE A 181 -5.71 5.74 -5.43
N LYS A 182 -4.45 5.30 -5.33
CA LYS A 182 -3.58 5.62 -4.18
C LYS A 182 -3.36 7.13 -4.03
N ALA A 183 -3.07 7.84 -5.12
CA ALA A 183 -2.89 9.29 -5.06
C ALA A 183 -4.14 9.98 -4.52
N ASP A 184 -5.31 9.63 -5.04
CA ASP A 184 -6.59 10.19 -4.64
C ASP A 184 -6.92 9.87 -3.16
N MET A 185 -6.80 8.61 -2.77
CA MET A 185 -7.11 8.17 -1.40
C MET A 185 -6.17 8.74 -0.35
N LEU A 186 -4.90 8.85 -0.68
CA LEU A 186 -3.87 9.31 0.26
C LEU A 186 -3.68 10.82 0.24
N ASN A 187 -4.35 11.55 -0.67
CA ASN A 187 -4.15 12.98 -0.88
C ASN A 187 -2.65 13.32 -0.98
N SER A 188 -1.95 12.55 -1.82
CA SER A 188 -0.50 12.64 -1.96
C SER A 188 -0.10 12.46 -3.42
N THR A 189 0.95 13.13 -3.85
CA THR A 189 1.53 12.86 -5.16
C THR A 189 2.20 11.49 -5.14
N VAL A 190 1.73 10.57 -5.98
CA VAL A 190 2.33 9.25 -6.16
C VAL A 190 3.29 9.28 -7.36
N THR A 191 4.49 8.72 -7.18
CA THR A 191 5.48 8.59 -8.26
C THR A 191 5.89 7.14 -8.43
N THR A 192 6.12 6.74 -9.67
CA THR A 192 6.74 5.44 -10.00
C THR A 192 8.10 5.66 -10.65
N LEU A 193 9.00 4.70 -10.52
CA LEU A 193 10.36 4.76 -11.06
C LEU A 193 10.49 3.92 -12.33
N LYS A 194 11.33 4.33 -13.28
CA LYS A 194 11.65 3.54 -14.47
C LYS A 194 12.36 2.24 -14.09
N LYS A 195 13.24 2.31 -13.09
CA LYS A 195 13.90 1.15 -12.47
C LYS A 195 13.77 1.30 -10.96
N ALA A 196 13.11 0.37 -10.32
CA ALA A 196 13.17 0.27 -8.88
C ALA A 196 14.57 -0.24 -8.49
N GLY A 197 15.29 0.55 -7.70
CA GLY A 197 16.63 0.18 -7.28
C GLY A 197 16.65 -1.04 -6.36
N GLY A 198 15.71 -1.12 -5.44
CA GLY A 198 15.61 -2.18 -4.46
C GLY A 198 16.91 -2.43 -3.68
N ALA A 199 16.96 -3.52 -2.93
CA ALA A 199 18.12 -3.87 -2.11
C ALA A 199 19.38 -4.16 -2.95
N VAL A 200 19.22 -4.76 -4.13
CA VAL A 200 20.37 -5.12 -4.99
C VAL A 200 21.13 -3.88 -5.45
N MET A 201 20.40 -2.87 -5.92
CA MET A 201 20.99 -1.61 -6.36
C MET A 201 21.70 -0.89 -5.19
N THR A 202 21.06 -0.84 -4.03
CA THR A 202 21.65 -0.26 -2.84
C THR A 202 22.95 -0.95 -2.47
N ASN A 203 23.00 -2.29 -2.51
CA ASN A 203 24.23 -3.05 -2.22
C ASN A 203 25.37 -2.73 -3.21
N VAL A 204 25.06 -2.54 -4.49
CA VAL A 204 26.06 -2.14 -5.50
C VAL A 204 26.65 -0.77 -5.17
N VAL A 205 25.80 0.22 -4.86
CA VAL A 205 26.26 1.57 -4.51
C VAL A 205 27.09 1.58 -3.21
N VAL A 206 26.63 0.83 -2.19
CA VAL A 206 27.39 0.72 -0.92
C VAL A 206 28.74 0.03 -1.13
N ALA A 207 28.82 -1.00 -1.96
CA ALA A 207 30.07 -1.68 -2.29
C ALA A 207 31.04 -0.74 -3.03
N ALA A 208 30.54 0.02 -4.02
CA ALA A 208 31.34 1.00 -4.76
C ALA A 208 31.88 2.11 -3.83
N TYR A 209 31.07 2.58 -2.88
CA TYR A 209 31.51 3.53 -1.85
C TYR A 209 32.59 2.93 -0.96
N ALA A 210 32.45 1.67 -0.53
CA ALA A 210 33.41 1.02 0.35
C ALA A 210 34.81 0.81 -0.27
N VAL A 211 34.88 0.71 -1.61
CA VAL A 211 36.17 0.59 -2.34
C VAL A 211 36.71 1.93 -2.88
N GLY A 212 35.99 3.03 -2.63
CA GLY A 212 36.38 4.38 -3.03
C GLY A 212 36.04 4.76 -4.48
N ASP A 213 35.19 4.02 -5.17
CA ASP A 213 34.72 4.35 -6.52
C ASP A 213 33.63 5.45 -6.49
N ILE A 214 33.02 5.67 -5.35
CA ILE A 214 31.98 6.67 -5.10
C ILE A 214 32.33 7.45 -3.83
N ASP A 215 32.28 8.78 -3.91
CA ASP A 215 32.60 9.66 -2.77
C ASP A 215 31.39 10.02 -1.91
N ASN A 216 30.17 9.97 -2.47
CA ASN A 216 28.93 10.37 -1.80
C ASN A 216 27.81 9.39 -2.08
N LEU A 217 27.38 8.67 -1.04
CA LEU A 217 26.31 7.67 -1.12
C LEU A 217 24.97 8.29 -1.54
N LYS A 218 24.59 9.40 -0.91
CA LYS A 218 23.29 10.04 -1.12
C LYS A 218 23.14 10.58 -2.54
N ASP A 219 24.15 11.28 -3.04
CA ASP A 219 24.14 11.81 -4.41
C ASP A 219 24.10 10.68 -5.44
N SER A 220 24.84 9.61 -5.18
CA SER A 220 24.85 8.43 -6.04
C SER A 220 23.48 7.75 -6.07
N PHE A 221 22.83 7.55 -4.94
CA PHE A 221 21.47 7.00 -4.91
C PHE A 221 20.49 7.89 -5.68
N ASN A 222 20.50 9.20 -5.41
CA ASN A 222 19.62 10.15 -6.06
C ASN A 222 19.82 10.23 -7.59
N SER A 223 21.05 10.08 -8.06
CA SER A 223 21.36 10.10 -9.50
C SER A 223 20.76 8.92 -10.29
N TRP A 224 20.44 7.83 -9.61
CA TRP A 224 19.89 6.61 -10.22
C TRP A 224 18.37 6.54 -10.20
N LEU A 225 17.74 7.46 -9.46
CA LEU A 225 16.28 7.54 -9.36
C LEU A 225 15.72 8.27 -10.57
N GLU A 226 15.18 7.53 -11.52
CA GLU A 226 14.53 8.09 -12.68
C GLU A 226 13.00 7.90 -12.57
N VAL A 227 12.28 9.02 -12.46
CA VAL A 227 10.82 9.01 -12.39
C VAL A 227 10.25 8.51 -13.71
N LYS A 228 9.35 7.52 -13.65
CA LYS A 228 8.61 7.00 -14.81
C LYS A 228 7.32 7.79 -15.01
N LYS A 229 6.53 7.94 -13.96
CA LYS A 229 5.22 8.60 -14.03
C LYS A 229 4.87 9.25 -12.69
N VAL A 230 4.07 10.32 -12.75
CA VAL A 230 3.56 11.06 -11.61
C VAL A 230 2.04 11.04 -11.66
N TYR A 231 1.40 10.78 -10.52
CA TYR A 231 -0.05 10.78 -10.32
C TYR A 231 -0.37 11.83 -9.28
N THR A 232 -1.17 12.81 -9.67
CA THR A 232 -1.61 13.90 -8.78
C THR A 232 -3.00 13.56 -8.24
N PRO A 233 -3.27 13.78 -6.94
CA PRO A 233 -4.58 13.50 -6.38
C PRO A 233 -5.66 14.37 -6.99
N ASN A 234 -6.85 13.78 -7.21
CA ASN A 234 -8.07 14.51 -7.51
C ASN A 234 -8.77 14.87 -6.20
N PRO A 235 -8.94 16.16 -5.86
CA PRO A 235 -9.53 16.56 -4.59
C PRO A 235 -10.95 16.03 -4.36
N GLU A 236 -11.79 15.95 -5.40
CA GLU A 236 -13.16 15.43 -5.30
C GLU A 236 -13.15 13.94 -4.92
N ASN A 237 -12.28 13.13 -5.57
CA ASN A 237 -12.11 11.73 -5.23
C ASN A 237 -11.53 11.57 -3.82
N THR A 238 -10.60 12.44 -3.41
CA THR A 238 -10.01 12.41 -2.06
C THR A 238 -11.08 12.56 -0.98
N GLU A 239 -11.96 13.55 -1.09
CA GLU A 239 -13.05 13.76 -0.13
C GLU A 239 -14.04 12.60 -0.15
N TYR A 240 -14.38 12.10 -1.34
CA TYR A 240 -15.28 10.98 -1.51
C TYR A 240 -14.73 9.70 -0.88
N TYR A 241 -13.49 9.32 -1.18
CA TYR A 241 -12.85 8.15 -0.58
C TYR A 241 -12.68 8.28 0.95
N ARG A 242 -12.40 9.47 1.45
CA ARG A 242 -12.35 9.71 2.89
C ARG A 242 -13.71 9.45 3.56
N SER A 243 -14.79 9.88 2.93
CA SER A 243 -16.14 9.63 3.43
C SER A 243 -16.49 8.14 3.46
N ILE A 244 -16.16 7.40 2.39
CA ILE A 244 -16.36 5.94 2.34
C ILE A 244 -15.51 5.24 3.39
N TYR A 245 -14.24 5.61 3.54
CA TYR A 245 -13.35 5.04 4.55
C TYR A 245 -13.94 5.14 5.96
N ASN A 246 -14.45 6.33 6.32
CA ASN A 246 -15.04 6.54 7.64
C ASN A 246 -16.27 5.64 7.87
N MET A 247 -17.14 5.50 6.86
CA MET A 247 -18.31 4.61 6.93
C MET A 247 -17.90 3.13 6.98
N GLN A 248 -16.98 2.71 6.12
CA GLN A 248 -16.50 1.33 6.05
C GLN A 248 -15.75 0.94 7.32
N ASN A 249 -14.92 1.82 7.88
CA ASN A 249 -14.19 1.54 9.11
C ASN A 249 -15.15 1.29 10.28
N LYS A 250 -16.20 2.12 10.41
CA LYS A 250 -17.25 1.90 11.40
C LYS A 250 -18.00 0.58 11.15
N LEU A 251 -18.46 0.35 9.93
CA LEU A 251 -19.17 -0.86 9.53
C LEU A 251 -18.38 -2.12 9.92
N VAL A 252 -17.09 -2.18 9.57
CA VAL A 252 -16.27 -3.37 9.77
C VAL A 252 -15.91 -3.57 11.24
N ARG A 253 -15.49 -2.52 11.92
CA ARG A 253 -14.93 -2.63 13.29
C ARG A 253 -16.01 -2.68 14.37
N GLU A 254 -17.17 -2.10 14.13
CA GLU A 254 -18.25 -2.01 15.11
C GLU A 254 -19.43 -2.90 14.70
N ASP A 255 -20.05 -2.61 13.55
CA ASP A 255 -21.35 -3.17 13.19
C ASP A 255 -21.25 -4.64 12.74
N MET A 256 -20.19 -5.03 12.02
CA MET A 256 -20.02 -6.39 11.51
C MET A 256 -19.31 -7.36 12.46
N LYS A 257 -18.77 -6.91 13.56
CA LYS A 257 -18.05 -7.79 14.49
C LYS A 257 -18.86 -9.03 14.94
N PRO A 258 -20.14 -8.90 15.36
CA PRO A 258 -20.96 -10.07 15.67
C PRO A 258 -21.21 -11.00 14.48
N THR A 259 -21.26 -10.43 13.27
CA THR A 259 -21.43 -11.21 12.05
C THR A 259 -20.20 -12.06 11.77
N PHE A 260 -19.00 -11.50 11.91
CA PHE A 260 -17.75 -12.25 11.73
C PHE A 260 -17.63 -13.40 12.74
N ASP A 261 -18.02 -13.19 14.00
CA ASP A 261 -18.04 -14.24 15.04
C ASP A 261 -18.99 -15.37 14.67
N MET A 262 -20.13 -15.06 14.04
CA MET A 262 -21.06 -16.09 13.54
C MET A 262 -20.50 -16.83 12.33
N LEU A 263 -19.87 -16.13 11.38
CA LEU A 263 -19.27 -16.73 10.19
C LEU A 263 -18.12 -17.67 10.54
N GLU A 264 -17.35 -17.37 11.57
CA GLU A 264 -16.30 -18.26 12.06
C GLU A 264 -16.88 -19.57 12.58
N LYS A 265 -17.95 -19.51 13.37
CA LYS A 265 -18.65 -20.73 13.84
C LYS A 265 -19.14 -21.60 12.67
N ILE A 266 -19.61 -20.98 11.57
CA ILE A 266 -20.01 -21.74 10.36
C ILE A 266 -18.80 -22.49 9.76
N ARG A 267 -17.58 -21.90 9.79
CA ARG A 267 -16.37 -22.58 9.31
C ARG A 267 -15.95 -23.76 10.17
N GLU A 268 -16.21 -23.69 11.48
CA GLU A 268 -15.88 -24.75 12.45
C GLU A 268 -16.85 -25.94 12.37
N TYR A 269 -18.00 -25.78 11.72
CA TYR A 269 -19.01 -26.83 11.53
C TYR A 269 -18.64 -27.88 10.45
N LYS A 270 -17.34 -28.11 10.20
CA LYS A 270 -16.85 -29.13 9.23
C LYS A 270 -16.54 -30.46 9.91
#